data_0d88ca2633410f847972dcc8da08d1dd
#
_entry.id   0d88ca2633410f847972dcc8da08d1dd
#
_cell.length_a   1.000
_cell.length_b   1.000
_cell.length_c   1.000
_cell.angle_alpha   90.00
_cell.angle_beta   90.00
_cell.angle_gamma   90.00
#
_symmetry.space_group_name_H-M   'P 1'
#
loop_
_entity.id
_entity.type
_entity.pdbx_description
1 polymer ?
#
loop_
_entity_poly.entity_id
_entity_poly.type
_entity_poly.pdbx_seq_one_letter_code
_entity_poly.pdbx_strand_id
1 'polypeptide(L)'
;MKKIFLLLSITSIILSCNREALNNVGEINEVSTPSISTMVSPEYQAVDHFISKEDVSGILLQSFLKKEPTEVTPIEEGGEVVMYLARFDEGWALVAADDRAENQILAFEEEGGLEPNNIENPEFLFWFKTTKAQMLALRKTEDIKRAEQSEAKTKSGEEDYYWIRWHIRDDETIVQDHVAHLLNTKWGQEDPWNIRCPFITGSSGNRRLTGCVAVATAQILYYLRMSKNFSIGLYHQIVPTFTNYGETNNNYYIVSNISKSQYNNPSTRWAAMAKEADEDITTYVGDLMIDIGEHVNMKYKYLLYNNEIFLSSGTNNLSGAYSYYDVLCDSTSYSYPLVKSSIDDGYPVMVGAYANQYGNYYLDGHAWVIDGYHDYRTTIDAVYMWYMASADSLSYYNYDLCYTEEEKQLYIPDVNEGDIEHDYSYSSSQYLLMNWGWDGQNNNVKCWFSNNNWPTTNNNYPYNPVIIYNFRQEDE
;
A
#
# COMPACT_ATOMS: atom_id res chain seq x y z
N MET A 1 -39.71 25.98 -18.20
CA MET A 1 -39.84 25.34 -19.52
C MET A 1 -38.62 24.51 -19.80
N LYS A 2 -38.87 23.24 -20.13
CA LYS A 2 -37.97 22.16 -20.61
C LYS A 2 -36.70 21.83 -19.78
N LYS A 3 -36.86 20.82 -18.91
CA LYS A 3 -35.82 19.96 -18.36
C LYS A 3 -35.25 19.12 -19.52
N ILE A 4 -33.92 19.08 -19.62
CA ILE A 4 -33.22 18.09 -20.44
C ILE A 4 -32.53 17.13 -19.47
N PHE A 5 -33.08 15.93 -19.34
CA PHE A 5 -32.42 14.79 -18.75
C PHE A 5 -31.43 14.23 -19.78
N LEU A 6 -30.16 14.19 -19.45
CA LEU A 6 -29.16 13.45 -20.22
C LEU A 6 -28.94 12.09 -19.54
N LEU A 7 -29.62 11.08 -20.07
CA LEU A 7 -29.33 9.68 -19.76
C LEU A 7 -28.07 9.29 -20.57
N LEU A 8 -26.96 9.01 -19.86
CA LEU A 8 -25.85 8.31 -20.49
C LEU A 8 -26.11 6.80 -20.42
N SER A 9 -26.51 6.24 -21.54
CA SER A 9 -26.57 4.81 -21.77
C SER A 9 -25.16 4.30 -22.06
N ILE A 10 -24.71 3.38 -21.23
CA ILE A 10 -23.50 2.58 -21.45
C ILE A 10 -23.86 1.54 -22.52
N THR A 11 -23.35 1.75 -23.72
CA THR A 11 -23.46 0.76 -24.82
C THR A 11 -22.28 -0.20 -24.74
N SER A 12 -22.56 -1.40 -24.29
CA SER A 12 -21.65 -2.55 -24.38
C SER A 12 -21.46 -2.90 -25.85
N ILE A 13 -20.26 -2.74 -26.37
CA ILE A 13 -19.91 -3.24 -27.71
C ILE A 13 -19.53 -4.71 -27.57
N ILE A 14 -20.48 -5.57 -27.90
CA ILE A 14 -20.23 -7.00 -28.12
C ILE A 14 -19.73 -7.14 -29.55
N LEU A 15 -18.46 -7.51 -29.74
CA LEU A 15 -17.96 -7.94 -31.04
C LEU A 15 -18.50 -9.33 -31.33
N SER A 16 -19.55 -9.38 -32.14
CA SER A 16 -20.04 -10.60 -32.76
C SER A 16 -19.20 -10.90 -33.98
N CYS A 17 -18.43 -11.98 -33.96
CA CYS A 17 -17.87 -12.56 -35.18
C CYS A 17 -18.97 -13.24 -35.99
N ASN A 18 -19.39 -12.63 -37.10
CA ASN A 18 -20.25 -13.21 -38.11
C ASN A 18 -19.56 -14.41 -38.77
N ARG A 19 -20.19 -15.55 -38.65
CA ARG A 19 -19.87 -16.76 -39.40
C ARG A 19 -20.98 -16.94 -40.47
N GLU A 20 -20.80 -16.33 -41.62
CA GLU A 20 -21.53 -16.69 -42.84
C GLU A 20 -20.61 -16.70 -44.06
N ALA A 21 -20.84 -17.75 -44.84
CA ALA A 21 -20.34 -18.09 -46.15
C ALA A 21 -19.20 -19.11 -46.19
N LEU A 22 -19.65 -20.34 -46.47
CA LEU A 22 -19.10 -21.15 -47.55
C LEU A 22 -19.88 -22.50 -47.61
N ASN A 23 -21.08 -22.44 -48.24
CA ASN A 23 -21.67 -23.60 -48.91
C ASN A 23 -21.29 -23.55 -50.39
N ASN A 24 -20.54 -24.52 -50.81
CA ASN A 24 -20.47 -25.15 -52.12
C ASN A 24 -19.01 -25.60 -52.40
N VAL A 25 -18.80 -26.89 -52.35
CA VAL A 25 -18.01 -27.62 -53.30
C VAL A 25 -18.26 -29.12 -53.12
N GLY A 26 -18.43 -29.80 -54.18
CA GLY A 26 -18.82 -31.09 -54.60
C GLY A 26 -18.15 -32.32 -53.96
N GLU A 27 -18.88 -33.40 -54.16
CA GLU A 27 -18.48 -34.78 -53.89
C GLU A 27 -17.05 -35.10 -54.37
N ILE A 28 -16.18 -35.59 -53.47
CA ILE A 28 -14.96 -36.25 -53.80
C ILE A 28 -14.86 -37.54 -52.97
N ASN A 29 -14.62 -38.61 -53.69
CA ASN A 29 -14.49 -40.02 -53.29
C ASN A 29 -13.82 -40.34 -51.96
N GLU A 30 -14.36 -41.37 -51.30
CA GLU A 30 -13.80 -42.06 -50.15
C GLU A 30 -12.34 -42.47 -50.36
N VAL A 31 -11.44 -41.78 -49.67
CA VAL A 31 -10.06 -42.26 -49.40
C VAL A 31 -10.07 -42.66 -47.91
N SER A 32 -9.80 -43.91 -47.65
CA SER A 32 -9.63 -44.50 -46.33
C SER A 32 -8.59 -43.71 -45.55
N THR A 33 -9.06 -42.89 -44.59
CA THR A 33 -8.20 -42.21 -43.61
C THR A 33 -7.74 -43.21 -42.55
N PRO A 34 -6.43 -43.19 -42.22
CA PRO A 34 -5.94 -43.92 -41.04
C PRO A 34 -6.60 -43.31 -39.78
N SER A 35 -7.01 -44.16 -38.87
CA SER A 35 -7.57 -43.81 -37.58
C SER A 35 -6.70 -42.79 -36.88
N ILE A 36 -7.16 -41.54 -36.81
CA ILE A 36 -6.55 -40.52 -35.97
C ILE A 36 -6.77 -40.99 -34.54
N SER A 37 -5.69 -41.35 -33.88
CA SER A 37 -5.67 -41.52 -32.44
C SER A 37 -6.21 -40.23 -31.85
N THR A 38 -7.29 -40.32 -31.06
CA THR A 38 -7.85 -39.23 -30.29
C THR A 38 -6.73 -38.55 -29.48
N MET A 39 -6.26 -37.39 -29.96
CA MET A 39 -5.46 -36.52 -29.11
C MET A 39 -6.35 -36.13 -27.94
N VAL A 40 -6.08 -36.69 -26.78
CA VAL A 40 -6.66 -36.25 -25.53
C VAL A 40 -6.25 -34.81 -25.34
N SER A 41 -7.21 -33.89 -25.35
CA SER A 41 -6.94 -32.48 -25.03
C SER A 41 -6.33 -32.47 -23.63
N PRO A 42 -5.26 -31.71 -23.39
CA PRO A 42 -4.71 -31.59 -22.06
C PRO A 42 -5.82 -31.08 -21.12
N GLU A 43 -6.04 -31.80 -20.06
CA GLU A 43 -7.03 -31.43 -19.05
C GLU A 43 -6.46 -30.23 -18.28
N TYR A 44 -7.18 -29.11 -18.27
CA TYR A 44 -6.81 -27.91 -17.52
C TYR A 44 -7.59 -27.92 -16.22
N GLN A 45 -6.92 -27.71 -15.11
CA GLN A 45 -7.52 -27.57 -13.80
C GLN A 45 -7.39 -26.14 -13.30
N ALA A 46 -8.48 -25.60 -12.72
CA ALA A 46 -8.43 -24.35 -11.98
C ALA A 46 -7.54 -24.54 -10.74
N VAL A 47 -6.67 -23.60 -10.49
CA VAL A 47 -5.84 -23.57 -9.28
C VAL A 47 -6.62 -22.80 -8.22
N ASP A 48 -6.82 -23.39 -7.04
CA ASP A 48 -7.38 -22.68 -5.91
C ASP A 48 -6.28 -21.93 -5.18
N HIS A 49 -6.40 -20.61 -5.16
CA HIS A 49 -5.48 -19.68 -4.50
C HIS A 49 -6.03 -19.17 -3.16
N PHE A 50 -7.13 -19.76 -2.70
CA PHE A 50 -7.78 -19.34 -1.47
C PHE A 50 -6.98 -19.76 -0.24
N ILE A 51 -6.64 -18.77 0.58
CA ILE A 51 -6.11 -18.99 1.92
C ILE A 51 -7.30 -19.15 2.88
N SER A 52 -7.38 -20.29 3.53
CA SER A 52 -8.42 -20.53 4.54
C SER A 52 -8.11 -19.81 5.84
N LYS A 53 -9.12 -19.64 6.70
CA LYS A 53 -8.94 -19.05 8.03
C LYS A 53 -7.92 -19.82 8.88
N GLU A 54 -7.90 -21.14 8.74
CA GLU A 54 -7.03 -22.07 9.46
C GLU A 54 -5.55 -21.88 9.08
N ASP A 55 -5.29 -21.47 7.83
CA ASP A 55 -3.91 -21.25 7.32
C ASP A 55 -3.31 -19.94 7.81
N VAL A 56 -4.12 -18.95 8.23
CA VAL A 56 -3.66 -17.62 8.63
C VAL A 56 -2.65 -17.67 9.78
N SER A 57 -2.88 -18.54 10.79
CA SER A 57 -1.93 -18.69 11.91
C SER A 57 -0.58 -19.19 11.43
N GLY A 58 -0.56 -20.15 10.49
CA GLY A 58 0.67 -20.66 9.89
C GLY A 58 1.44 -19.56 9.14
N ILE A 59 0.74 -18.76 8.32
CA ILE A 59 1.31 -17.63 7.60
C ILE A 59 1.94 -16.62 8.56
N LEU A 60 1.23 -16.25 9.64
CA LEU A 60 1.73 -15.27 10.61
C LEU A 60 2.92 -15.79 11.42
N LEU A 61 2.92 -17.07 11.80
CA LEU A 61 4.05 -17.68 12.52
C LEU A 61 5.29 -17.82 11.62
N GLN A 62 5.12 -18.09 10.34
CA GLN A 62 6.20 -18.16 9.36
C GLN A 62 6.64 -16.79 8.85
N SER A 63 5.82 -15.76 9.01
CA SER A 63 6.17 -14.40 8.62
C SER A 63 7.19 -13.76 9.58
N PHE A 64 7.61 -12.56 9.21
CA PHE A 64 8.46 -11.74 10.07
C PHE A 64 7.81 -11.36 11.41
N LEU A 65 6.48 -11.35 11.51
CA LEU A 65 5.78 -11.06 12.77
C LEU A 65 6.02 -12.15 13.82
N LYS A 66 6.11 -13.42 13.40
CA LYS A 66 6.30 -14.59 14.27
C LYS A 66 5.34 -14.62 15.47
N LYS A 67 4.12 -14.13 15.26
CA LYS A 67 3.06 -14.02 16.26
C LYS A 67 1.93 -14.98 15.95
N GLU A 68 1.42 -15.66 16.99
CA GLU A 68 0.20 -16.44 16.91
C GLU A 68 -1.00 -15.54 17.20
N PRO A 69 -2.04 -15.49 16.32
CA PRO A 69 -3.20 -14.66 16.55
C PRO A 69 -4.09 -15.25 17.64
N THR A 70 -4.65 -14.40 18.50
CA THR A 70 -5.67 -14.76 19.50
C THR A 70 -7.05 -14.91 18.86
N GLU A 71 -7.28 -14.17 17.76
CA GLU A 71 -8.52 -14.20 16.99
C GLU A 71 -8.23 -13.92 15.51
N VAL A 72 -8.92 -14.65 14.61
CA VAL A 72 -8.90 -14.41 13.16
C VAL A 72 -10.33 -14.19 12.69
N THR A 73 -10.62 -13.03 12.12
CA THR A 73 -11.96 -12.65 11.63
C THR A 73 -11.90 -12.43 10.11
N PRO A 74 -12.76 -13.11 9.32
CA PRO A 74 -12.82 -12.88 7.88
C PRO A 74 -13.42 -11.49 7.56
N ILE A 75 -12.91 -10.89 6.51
CA ILE A 75 -13.40 -9.62 5.95
C ILE A 75 -13.88 -9.93 4.54
N GLU A 76 -15.16 -9.63 4.29
CA GLU A 76 -15.81 -9.93 3.04
C GLU A 76 -15.97 -8.66 2.16
N GLU A 77 -15.98 -8.90 0.86
CA GLU A 77 -16.37 -7.93 -0.17
C GLU A 77 -17.08 -8.66 -1.30
N GLY A 78 -18.28 -8.17 -1.67
CA GLY A 78 -19.09 -8.80 -2.73
C GLY A 78 -19.50 -10.27 -2.46
N GLY A 79 -19.55 -10.70 -1.21
CA GLY A 79 -19.88 -12.05 -0.78
C GLY A 79 -18.71 -13.04 -0.78
N GLU A 80 -17.49 -12.56 -1.03
CA GLU A 80 -16.24 -13.34 -1.00
C GLU A 80 -15.38 -12.89 0.17
N VAL A 81 -14.70 -13.84 0.83
CA VAL A 81 -13.66 -13.51 1.80
C VAL A 81 -12.43 -13.01 1.02
N VAL A 82 -12.02 -11.78 1.29
CA VAL A 82 -10.93 -11.11 0.57
C VAL A 82 -9.68 -10.90 1.41
N MET A 83 -9.83 -10.83 2.72
CA MET A 83 -8.74 -10.74 3.68
C MET A 83 -9.20 -11.20 5.06
N TYR A 84 -8.26 -11.30 5.99
CA TYR A 84 -8.51 -11.62 7.39
C TYR A 84 -7.94 -10.55 8.29
N LEU A 85 -8.67 -10.21 9.36
CA LEU A 85 -8.12 -9.47 10.48
C LEU A 85 -7.65 -10.49 11.53
N ALA A 86 -6.37 -10.55 11.75
CA ALA A 86 -5.74 -11.28 12.84
C ALA A 86 -5.48 -10.32 14.01
N ARG A 87 -6.00 -10.63 15.19
CA ARG A 87 -5.74 -9.90 16.44
C ARG A 87 -4.73 -10.66 17.29
N PHE A 88 -3.85 -9.92 17.93
CA PHE A 88 -2.90 -10.43 18.91
C PHE A 88 -3.28 -9.94 20.31
N ASP A 89 -2.53 -10.35 21.35
CA ASP A 89 -2.69 -9.77 22.68
C ASP A 89 -2.44 -8.25 22.65
N GLU A 90 -1.47 -7.82 21.83
CA GLU A 90 -1.20 -6.43 21.51
C GLU A 90 -1.00 -6.32 20.00
N GLY A 91 -1.76 -5.39 19.36
CA GLY A 91 -1.67 -5.16 17.92
C GLY A 91 -2.56 -6.06 17.07
N TRP A 92 -2.40 -5.93 15.76
CA TRP A 92 -3.20 -6.62 14.75
C TRP A 92 -2.45 -6.72 13.42
N ALA A 93 -2.93 -7.61 12.53
CA ALA A 93 -2.50 -7.68 11.14
C ALA A 93 -3.68 -7.91 10.20
N LEU A 94 -3.62 -7.34 9.01
CA LEU A 94 -4.49 -7.68 7.88
C LEU A 94 -3.75 -8.63 6.95
N VAL A 95 -4.34 -9.79 6.70
CA VAL A 95 -3.74 -10.85 5.88
C VAL A 95 -4.61 -11.08 4.65
N ALA A 96 -4.01 -11.16 3.48
CA ALA A 96 -4.71 -11.46 2.23
C ALA A 96 -5.33 -12.85 2.26
N ALA A 97 -6.51 -13.02 1.64
CA ALA A 97 -7.16 -14.33 1.49
C ALA A 97 -6.83 -15.01 0.15
N ASP A 98 -5.77 -14.59 -0.52
CA ASP A 98 -5.31 -15.13 -1.81
C ASP A 98 -3.79 -15.19 -1.81
N ASP A 99 -3.21 -16.35 -2.14
CA ASP A 99 -1.77 -16.60 -2.09
C ASP A 99 -0.97 -15.87 -3.19
N ARG A 100 -1.67 -15.32 -4.19
CA ARG A 100 -1.07 -14.49 -5.26
C ARG A 100 -0.87 -13.03 -4.85
N ALA A 101 -1.34 -12.63 -3.66
CA ALA A 101 -1.05 -11.29 -3.14
C ALA A 101 0.46 -11.12 -3.00
N GLU A 102 1.00 -10.04 -3.55
CA GLU A 102 2.45 -9.75 -3.54
C GLU A 102 3.03 -9.75 -2.12
N ASN A 103 2.26 -9.27 -1.15
CA ASN A 103 2.54 -9.43 0.27
C ASN A 103 1.33 -10.06 0.96
N GLN A 104 1.54 -11.15 1.67
CA GLN A 104 0.48 -11.81 2.42
C GLN A 104 -0.01 -10.92 3.58
N ILE A 105 0.87 -10.19 4.22
CA ILE A 105 0.53 -9.21 5.25
C ILE A 105 0.37 -7.85 4.54
N LEU A 106 -0.86 -7.33 4.53
CA LEU A 106 -1.22 -6.10 3.83
C LEU A 106 -0.93 -4.85 4.67
N ALA A 107 -1.22 -4.93 5.96
CA ALA A 107 -0.91 -3.91 6.96
C ALA A 107 -0.86 -4.54 8.35
N PHE A 108 -0.18 -3.89 9.28
CA PHE A 108 -0.13 -4.33 10.67
C PHE A 108 0.17 -3.15 11.60
N GLU A 109 -0.09 -3.37 12.89
CA GLU A 109 0.31 -2.49 13.97
C GLU A 109 0.70 -3.35 15.18
N GLU A 110 1.72 -2.93 15.92
CA GLU A 110 2.24 -3.68 17.06
C GLU A 110 1.43 -3.44 18.34
N GLU A 111 0.70 -2.33 18.39
CA GLU A 111 -0.11 -1.91 19.54
C GLU A 111 -1.54 -1.58 19.10
N GLY A 112 -2.46 -1.50 20.07
CA GLY A 112 -3.84 -1.12 19.82
C GLY A 112 -4.68 -2.18 19.08
N GLY A 113 -5.82 -1.77 18.53
CA GLY A 113 -6.78 -2.64 17.86
C GLY A 113 -7.31 -2.01 16.57
N LEU A 114 -7.82 -2.82 15.67
CA LEU A 114 -8.52 -2.41 14.46
C LEU A 114 -9.98 -2.85 14.53
N GLU A 115 -10.89 -1.89 14.34
CA GLU A 115 -12.33 -2.13 14.17
C GLU A 115 -12.73 -1.85 12.71
N PRO A 116 -12.83 -2.87 11.85
CA PRO A 116 -13.04 -2.69 10.40
C PRO A 116 -14.32 -1.93 10.03
N ASN A 117 -15.33 -1.98 10.90
CA ASN A 117 -16.62 -1.29 10.70
C ASN A 117 -16.64 0.13 11.27
N ASN A 118 -15.60 0.55 11.98
CA ASN A 118 -15.48 1.84 12.61
C ASN A 118 -14.10 2.46 12.40
N ILE A 119 -13.65 2.50 11.14
CA ILE A 119 -12.41 3.19 10.78
C ILE A 119 -12.74 4.67 10.61
N GLU A 120 -12.28 5.50 11.55
CA GLU A 120 -12.58 6.93 11.57
C GLU A 120 -11.57 7.75 10.75
N ASN A 121 -10.34 7.26 10.58
CA ASN A 121 -9.36 7.90 9.72
C ASN A 121 -9.79 7.78 8.24
N PRO A 122 -10.14 8.87 7.54
CA PRO A 122 -10.69 8.81 6.18
C PRO A 122 -9.73 8.20 5.17
N GLU A 123 -8.43 8.43 5.34
CA GLU A 123 -7.41 7.94 4.41
C GLU A 123 -7.15 6.45 4.62
N PHE A 124 -7.12 6.00 5.87
CA PHE A 124 -7.06 4.58 6.16
C PHE A 124 -8.33 3.86 5.70
N LEU A 125 -9.51 4.45 5.90
CA LEU A 125 -10.78 3.92 5.40
C LEU A 125 -10.78 3.81 3.86
N PHE A 126 -10.23 4.82 3.18
CA PHE A 126 -10.06 4.80 1.73
C PHE A 126 -9.13 3.67 1.28
N TRP A 127 -7.95 3.57 1.89
CA TRP A 127 -7.00 2.48 1.64
C TRP A 127 -7.66 1.12 1.89
N PHE A 128 -8.34 0.94 3.02
CA PHE A 128 -8.98 -0.32 3.40
C PHE A 128 -10.06 -0.76 2.40
N LYS A 129 -10.93 0.16 1.98
CA LYS A 129 -11.97 -0.12 0.97
C LYS A 129 -11.36 -0.49 -0.38
N THR A 130 -10.33 0.21 -0.79
CA THR A 130 -9.69 -0.02 -2.08
C THR A 130 -8.92 -1.33 -2.08
N THR A 131 -8.21 -1.65 -0.99
CA THR A 131 -7.53 -2.94 -0.82
C THR A 131 -8.51 -4.10 -0.85
N LYS A 132 -9.69 -3.99 -0.21
CA LYS A 132 -10.75 -5.00 -0.35
C LYS A 132 -11.17 -5.22 -1.81
N ALA A 133 -11.38 -4.13 -2.55
CA ALA A 133 -11.75 -4.22 -3.97
C ALA A 133 -10.65 -4.87 -4.83
N GLN A 134 -9.38 -4.59 -4.55
CA GLN A 134 -8.22 -5.22 -5.20
C GLN A 134 -8.17 -6.71 -4.93
N MET A 135 -8.29 -7.11 -3.66
CA MET A 135 -8.28 -8.52 -3.28
C MET A 135 -9.48 -9.26 -3.90
N LEU A 136 -10.67 -8.63 -3.98
CA LEU A 136 -11.80 -9.20 -4.69
C LEU A 136 -11.52 -9.39 -6.20
N ALA A 137 -10.87 -8.43 -6.84
CA ALA A 137 -10.47 -8.56 -8.24
C ALA A 137 -9.47 -9.71 -8.44
N LEU A 138 -8.50 -9.84 -7.55
CA LEU A 138 -7.52 -10.93 -7.56
C LEU A 138 -8.21 -12.28 -7.41
N ARG A 139 -9.12 -12.42 -6.43
CA ARG A 139 -9.92 -13.65 -6.19
C ARG A 139 -10.76 -14.08 -7.40
N LYS A 140 -11.20 -13.13 -8.21
CA LYS A 140 -12.01 -13.41 -9.43
C LYS A 140 -11.18 -13.70 -10.67
N THR A 141 -9.86 -13.59 -10.60
CA THR A 141 -8.96 -13.95 -11.69
C THR A 141 -8.75 -15.47 -11.67
N GLU A 142 -9.14 -16.15 -12.74
CA GLU A 142 -8.93 -17.58 -12.90
C GLU A 142 -7.52 -17.85 -13.42
N ASP A 143 -6.74 -18.62 -12.69
CA ASP A 143 -5.51 -19.21 -13.18
C ASP A 143 -5.79 -20.64 -13.64
N ILE A 144 -5.51 -20.88 -14.92
CA ILE A 144 -5.63 -22.19 -15.53
C ILE A 144 -4.22 -22.74 -15.72
N LYS A 145 -3.81 -23.63 -14.84
CA LYS A 145 -2.61 -24.45 -15.10
C LYS A 145 -3.00 -25.63 -15.97
N ARG A 146 -2.12 -25.93 -16.96
CA ARG A 146 -2.17 -27.21 -17.62
C ARG A 146 -2.06 -28.25 -16.50
N ALA A 147 -3.03 -29.17 -16.44
CA ALA A 147 -2.94 -30.28 -15.52
C ALA A 147 -1.55 -30.90 -15.74
N GLU A 148 -0.68 -30.76 -14.77
CA GLU A 148 0.50 -31.60 -14.73
C GLU A 148 -0.09 -32.99 -14.74
N GLN A 149 0.10 -33.67 -15.87
CA GLN A 149 -0.09 -35.10 -15.86
C GLN A 149 0.86 -35.56 -14.76
N SER A 150 0.34 -35.76 -13.57
CA SER A 150 0.87 -36.77 -12.69
C SER A 150 0.63 -38.07 -13.43
N GLU A 151 1.35 -38.27 -14.54
CA GLU A 151 1.80 -39.58 -14.82
C GLU A 151 2.58 -39.93 -13.56
N ALA A 152 1.88 -40.52 -12.59
CA ALA A 152 2.49 -41.60 -11.89
C ALA A 152 3.01 -42.45 -13.04
N LYS A 153 4.26 -42.19 -13.43
CA LYS A 153 4.98 -43.05 -14.34
C LYS A 153 5.10 -44.39 -13.62
N THR A 154 4.04 -45.18 -13.69
CA THR A 154 4.17 -46.61 -13.59
C THR A 154 4.98 -46.97 -14.82
N LYS A 155 6.30 -46.65 -14.78
CA LYS A 155 7.26 -47.17 -15.70
C LYS A 155 7.28 -48.69 -15.46
N SER A 156 6.52 -49.40 -16.28
CA SER A 156 6.66 -50.82 -16.45
C SER A 156 7.99 -51.05 -17.24
N GLY A 157 9.11 -50.97 -16.56
CA GLY A 157 10.43 -51.20 -17.13
C GLY A 157 11.39 -51.60 -16.01
N GLU A 158 12.09 -52.65 -16.22
CA GLU A 158 12.98 -53.44 -15.36
C GLU A 158 14.15 -52.67 -14.71
N GLU A 159 13.96 -51.43 -14.23
CA GLU A 159 14.97 -50.77 -13.40
C GLU A 159 14.60 -50.89 -11.93
N ASP A 160 15.42 -51.62 -11.20
CA ASP A 160 15.22 -51.84 -9.77
C ASP A 160 15.58 -50.61 -8.90
N TYR A 161 16.26 -49.60 -9.52
CA TYR A 161 16.79 -48.40 -8.82
C TYR A 161 16.61 -47.13 -9.64
N TYR A 162 16.41 -46.02 -8.88
CA TYR A 162 16.27 -44.66 -9.43
C TYR A 162 17.18 -43.70 -8.69
N TRP A 163 17.68 -42.69 -9.40
CA TRP A 163 18.30 -41.51 -8.82
C TRP A 163 17.21 -40.57 -8.33
N ILE A 164 17.27 -40.17 -7.04
CA ILE A 164 16.32 -39.28 -6.44
C ILE A 164 17.02 -38.05 -5.84
N ARG A 165 16.39 -36.91 -6.02
CA ARG A 165 16.70 -35.65 -5.33
C ARG A 165 15.85 -35.57 -4.07
N TRP A 166 16.45 -35.99 -2.95
CA TRP A 166 15.75 -36.07 -1.68
C TRP A 166 15.89 -34.80 -0.89
N HIS A 167 14.76 -34.12 -0.57
CA HIS A 167 14.70 -32.95 0.30
C HIS A 167 15.08 -33.32 1.72
N ILE A 168 16.16 -32.71 2.24
CA ILE A 168 16.68 -32.95 3.59
C ILE A 168 16.09 -31.96 4.58
N ARG A 169 16.20 -30.64 4.25
CA ARG A 169 15.77 -29.52 5.11
C ARG A 169 15.71 -28.23 4.35
N ASP A 170 15.04 -27.26 4.95
CA ASP A 170 15.08 -25.85 4.57
C ASP A 170 15.83 -25.07 5.67
N ASP A 171 16.85 -24.33 5.25
CA ASP A 171 17.58 -23.40 6.12
C ASP A 171 17.07 -21.98 5.81
N GLU A 172 16.30 -21.39 6.73
CA GLU A 172 15.72 -20.06 6.58
C GLU A 172 16.62 -19.00 7.20
N THR A 173 16.88 -17.93 6.45
CA THR A 173 17.57 -16.75 6.96
C THR A 173 16.70 -15.53 6.75
N ILE A 174 16.37 -14.81 7.84
CA ILE A 174 15.62 -13.56 7.78
C ILE A 174 16.57 -12.41 8.11
N VAL A 175 16.64 -11.43 7.22
CA VAL A 175 17.33 -10.15 7.43
C VAL A 175 16.28 -9.06 7.57
N GLN A 176 16.33 -8.33 8.68
CA GLN A 176 15.47 -7.20 8.97
C GLN A 176 16.28 -5.91 8.99
N ASP A 177 15.72 -4.86 8.39
CA ASP A 177 16.24 -3.51 8.45
C ASP A 177 15.07 -2.56 8.66
N HIS A 178 15.13 -1.71 9.70
CA HIS A 178 13.99 -0.86 10.02
C HIS A 178 14.40 0.43 10.72
N VAL A 179 13.62 1.46 10.48
CA VAL A 179 13.60 2.71 11.25
C VAL A 179 12.15 2.99 11.63
N ALA A 180 11.87 3.08 12.91
CA ALA A 180 10.55 3.39 13.43
C ALA A 180 10.43 4.86 13.84
N HIS A 181 9.25 5.42 13.71
CA HIS A 181 8.76 6.69 14.28
C HIS A 181 9.78 7.83 14.41
N LEU A 182 10.07 8.52 13.32
CA LEU A 182 10.82 9.78 13.40
C LEU A 182 9.97 10.90 14.03
N LEU A 183 8.68 10.96 13.69
CA LEU A 183 7.76 11.98 14.19
C LEU A 183 7.06 11.54 15.46
N ASN A 184 6.94 12.45 16.41
CA ASN A 184 6.18 12.27 17.65
C ASN A 184 4.91 13.11 17.71
N THR A 185 4.53 13.74 16.60
CA THR A 185 3.32 14.56 16.49
C THR A 185 2.15 13.74 15.95
N LYS A 186 0.95 14.02 16.49
CA LYS A 186 -0.32 13.44 16.07
C LYS A 186 -1.26 14.56 15.63
N TRP A 187 -0.80 15.40 14.69
CA TRP A 187 -1.57 16.54 14.23
C TRP A 187 -2.55 16.17 13.12
N GLY A 188 -3.70 16.83 13.13
CA GLY A 188 -4.79 16.62 12.19
C GLY A 188 -5.23 17.89 11.48
N GLN A 189 -6.33 17.77 10.74
CA GLN A 189 -6.88 18.86 9.93
C GLN A 189 -8.04 19.59 10.60
N GLU A 190 -8.63 19.02 11.63
CA GLU A 190 -9.83 19.50 12.33
C GLU A 190 -9.49 20.23 13.64
N ASP A 191 -10.50 20.47 14.48
CA ASP A 191 -10.32 21.02 15.83
C ASP A 191 -9.47 20.05 16.69
N PRO A 192 -8.48 20.55 17.41
CA PRO A 192 -8.17 21.95 17.70
C PRO A 192 -7.16 22.61 16.72
N TRP A 193 -6.68 21.89 15.73
CA TRP A 193 -5.59 22.32 14.84
C TRP A 193 -6.02 23.43 13.88
N ASN A 194 -7.30 23.43 13.47
CA ASN A 194 -7.88 24.40 12.53
C ASN A 194 -8.32 25.73 13.18
N ILE A 195 -7.87 26.00 14.38
CA ILE A 195 -8.30 27.18 15.19
C ILE A 195 -8.13 28.53 14.46
N ARG A 196 -7.27 28.62 13.46
CA ARG A 196 -7.05 29.81 12.64
C ARG A 196 -7.75 29.75 11.27
N CYS A 197 -8.33 28.64 10.89
CA CYS A 197 -9.02 28.49 9.62
C CYS A 197 -10.33 29.29 9.54
N PRO A 198 -10.83 29.60 8.32
CA PRO A 198 -12.08 30.33 8.16
C PRO A 198 -13.28 29.53 8.70
N PHE A 199 -14.23 30.24 9.27
CA PHE A 199 -15.48 29.63 9.70
C PHE A 199 -16.30 29.09 8.54
N ILE A 200 -17.07 28.06 8.79
CA ILE A 200 -18.09 27.58 7.88
C ILE A 200 -19.26 28.56 7.91
N THR A 201 -19.67 29.04 6.73
CA THR A 201 -20.77 30.01 6.61
C THR A 201 -22.07 29.42 7.20
N GLY A 202 -22.66 30.13 8.14
CA GLY A 202 -23.91 29.70 8.80
C GLY A 202 -23.73 28.75 9.98
N SER A 203 -22.50 28.41 10.34
CA SER A 203 -22.18 27.61 11.53
C SER A 203 -21.56 28.50 12.62
N SER A 204 -22.05 28.37 13.84
CA SER A 204 -21.47 29.04 15.00
C SER A 204 -20.40 28.14 15.62
N GLY A 205 -19.18 28.31 15.19
CA GLY A 205 -18.03 27.65 15.84
C GLY A 205 -17.25 26.67 14.95
N ASN A 206 -17.85 26.03 13.94
CA ASN A 206 -17.15 25.10 13.10
C ASN A 206 -16.27 25.81 12.07
N ARG A 207 -15.05 25.30 11.91
CA ARG A 207 -14.05 25.83 10.99
C ARG A 207 -13.78 24.85 9.86
N ARG A 208 -13.17 25.36 8.79
CA ARG A 208 -12.70 24.54 7.66
C ARG A 208 -11.44 23.80 8.05
N LEU A 209 -11.14 22.74 7.32
CA LEU A 209 -9.92 21.95 7.50
C LEU A 209 -8.67 22.80 7.26
N THR A 210 -7.57 22.52 7.96
CA THR A 210 -6.25 23.15 7.70
C THR A 210 -5.71 22.78 6.32
N GLY A 211 -6.02 21.58 5.84
CA GLY A 211 -5.50 20.96 4.63
C GLY A 211 -4.30 20.05 4.90
N CYS A 212 -4.31 18.89 4.25
CA CYS A 212 -3.30 17.84 4.45
C CYS A 212 -1.86 18.30 4.20
N VAL A 213 -1.63 19.15 3.18
CA VAL A 213 -0.31 19.75 2.90
C VAL A 213 0.18 20.59 4.07
N ALA A 214 -0.71 21.36 4.71
CA ALA A 214 -0.32 22.17 5.88
C ALA A 214 0.06 21.28 7.06
N VAL A 215 -0.70 20.22 7.31
CA VAL A 215 -0.41 19.28 8.41
C VAL A 215 0.92 18.56 8.16
N ALA A 216 1.11 17.97 6.98
CA ALA A 216 2.33 17.24 6.65
C ALA A 216 3.57 18.15 6.73
N THR A 217 3.49 19.36 6.15
CA THR A 217 4.58 20.34 6.21
C THR A 217 4.86 20.80 7.64
N ALA A 218 3.82 21.05 8.45
CA ALA A 218 3.98 21.50 9.83
C ALA A 218 4.69 20.45 10.69
N GLN A 219 4.32 19.17 10.56
CA GLN A 219 4.95 18.07 11.28
C GLN A 219 6.43 17.92 10.92
N ILE A 220 6.78 18.06 9.64
CA ILE A 220 8.17 18.01 9.18
C ILE A 220 8.96 19.22 9.71
N LEU A 221 8.44 20.45 9.59
CA LEU A 221 9.11 21.65 10.13
C LEU A 221 9.33 21.56 11.64
N TYR A 222 8.33 21.04 12.39
CA TYR A 222 8.49 20.77 13.82
C TYR A 222 9.63 19.80 14.10
N TYR A 223 9.67 18.69 13.39
CA TYR A 223 10.73 17.70 13.51
C TYR A 223 12.12 18.28 13.18
N LEU A 224 12.24 18.98 12.06
CA LEU A 224 13.49 19.62 11.65
C LEU A 224 13.97 20.62 12.71
N ARG A 225 13.05 21.40 13.27
CA ARG A 225 13.38 22.35 14.34
C ARG A 225 13.80 21.69 15.63
N MET A 226 13.06 20.66 16.07
CA MET A 226 13.22 20.07 17.40
C MET A 226 14.27 18.95 17.44
N SER A 227 14.39 18.18 16.38
CA SER A 227 15.25 16.98 16.33
C SER A 227 16.52 17.19 15.51
N LYS A 228 16.49 18.08 14.50
CA LYS A 228 17.64 18.36 13.62
C LYS A 228 18.26 19.74 13.86
N ASN A 229 17.70 20.52 14.80
CA ASN A 229 18.21 21.86 15.19
C ASN A 229 18.20 22.89 14.06
N PHE A 230 17.32 22.78 13.07
CA PHE A 230 17.18 23.78 12.02
C PHE A 230 16.78 25.13 12.61
N SER A 231 17.31 26.23 12.06
CA SER A 231 16.95 27.58 12.45
C SER A 231 15.66 28.01 11.75
N ILE A 232 14.52 27.64 12.32
CA ILE A 232 13.18 27.89 11.74
C ILE A 232 12.46 28.95 12.58
N GLY A 233 12.04 30.04 11.94
CA GLY A 233 11.18 31.06 12.57
C GLY A 233 9.77 30.52 12.86
N LEU A 234 9.06 31.20 13.75
CA LEU A 234 7.63 30.96 13.98
C LEU A 234 6.93 32.31 13.97
N TYR A 235 5.87 32.40 13.21
CA TYR A 235 5.12 33.63 12.98
C TYR A 235 3.70 33.48 13.51
N HIS A 236 3.09 34.60 13.93
CA HIS A 236 1.71 34.64 14.29
C HIS A 236 0.97 35.71 13.50
N GLN A 237 -0.25 35.41 13.16
CA GLN A 237 -1.21 36.33 12.59
C GLN A 237 -2.23 36.69 13.65
N ILE A 238 -2.42 37.98 13.89
CA ILE A 238 -3.37 38.42 14.90
C ILE A 238 -4.80 38.04 14.51
N VAL A 239 -5.16 38.25 13.24
CA VAL A 239 -6.42 37.80 12.65
C VAL A 239 -6.17 37.47 11.16
N PRO A 240 -6.26 36.23 10.73
CA PRO A 240 -6.15 35.90 9.31
C PRO A 240 -7.32 36.54 8.54
N THR A 241 -7.01 37.16 7.40
CA THR A 241 -8.01 37.70 6.50
C THR A 241 -8.20 36.77 5.31
N PHE A 242 -9.44 36.43 5.02
CA PHE A 242 -9.79 35.52 3.93
C PHE A 242 -10.56 36.28 2.86
N THR A 243 -10.35 35.92 1.60
CA THR A 243 -11.15 36.39 0.49
C THR A 243 -11.80 35.23 -0.26
N ASN A 244 -13.00 35.47 -0.79
CA ASN A 244 -13.68 34.49 -1.62
C ASN A 244 -13.00 34.37 -3.00
N TYR A 245 -13.07 33.17 -3.57
CA TYR A 245 -12.70 32.95 -4.96
C TYR A 245 -13.76 32.09 -5.66
N GLY A 246 -13.92 32.32 -6.96
CA GLY A 246 -14.94 31.65 -7.78
C GLY A 246 -16.33 32.25 -7.66
N GLU A 247 -17.30 31.67 -8.37
CA GLU A 247 -18.67 32.18 -8.46
C GLU A 247 -19.52 31.85 -7.22
N THR A 248 -19.08 30.91 -6.40
CA THR A 248 -19.75 30.51 -5.17
C THR A 248 -19.04 31.10 -3.96
N ASN A 249 -19.77 31.83 -3.10
CA ASN A 249 -19.24 32.47 -1.88
C ASN A 249 -18.74 31.48 -0.80
N ASN A 250 -18.37 30.25 -1.19
CA ASN A 250 -18.03 29.17 -0.25
C ASN A 250 -16.56 28.78 -0.26
N ASN A 251 -15.74 29.39 -1.11
CA ASN A 251 -14.33 29.08 -1.22
C ASN A 251 -13.48 30.27 -0.78
N TYR A 252 -12.48 30.03 0.05
CA TYR A 252 -11.63 31.07 0.59
C TYR A 252 -10.15 30.74 0.36
N TYR A 253 -9.33 31.78 0.22
CA TYR A 253 -7.90 31.72 0.37
C TYR A 253 -7.42 32.88 1.27
N ILE A 254 -6.21 32.75 1.80
CA ILE A 254 -5.64 33.76 2.67
C ILE A 254 -5.17 34.94 1.81
N VAL A 255 -5.45 36.17 2.27
CA VAL A 255 -4.93 37.36 1.63
C VAL A 255 -3.50 37.61 2.11
N SER A 256 -2.55 37.62 1.19
CA SER A 256 -1.10 37.73 1.42
C SER A 256 -0.58 39.06 1.98
N ASN A 257 -1.44 39.99 2.42
CA ASN A 257 -1.05 41.31 2.94
C ASN A 257 -1.25 41.45 4.45
N ILE A 258 -1.28 40.36 5.19
CA ILE A 258 -1.47 40.41 6.62
C ILE A 258 -0.16 40.75 7.31
N SER A 259 -0.22 41.68 8.24
CA SER A 259 0.92 41.99 9.10
C SER A 259 1.24 40.79 9.99
N LYS A 260 2.29 40.07 9.63
CA LYS A 260 2.84 38.99 10.44
C LYS A 260 3.93 39.53 11.35
N SER A 261 3.99 39.01 12.55
CA SER A 261 5.12 39.25 13.45
C SER A 261 5.71 37.93 13.91
N GLN A 262 7.03 37.88 13.90
CA GLN A 262 7.74 36.74 14.45
C GLN A 262 7.56 36.72 15.97
N TYR A 263 7.35 35.54 16.53
CA TYR A 263 7.32 35.38 17.97
C TYR A 263 8.65 35.79 18.62
N ASN A 264 8.57 36.51 19.69
CA ASN A 264 9.72 36.69 20.59
C ASN A 264 10.08 35.33 21.18
N ASN A 265 11.33 34.90 21.04
CA ASN A 265 11.82 33.58 21.46
C ASN A 265 11.09 32.41 20.75
N PRO A 266 11.21 32.27 19.43
CA PRO A 266 10.55 31.19 18.67
C PRO A 266 10.88 29.80 19.22
N SER A 267 12.11 29.57 19.68
CA SER A 267 12.51 28.27 20.28
C SER A 267 11.63 27.82 21.43
N THR A 268 11.27 28.74 22.34
CA THR A 268 10.36 28.42 23.46
C THR A 268 8.96 28.09 22.96
N ARG A 269 8.51 28.75 21.87
CA ARG A 269 7.18 28.50 21.28
C ARG A 269 7.12 27.15 20.56
N TRP A 270 8.16 26.82 19.81
CA TRP A 270 8.30 25.50 19.21
C TRP A 270 8.27 24.39 20.27
N ALA A 271 9.04 24.56 21.35
CA ALA A 271 9.08 23.59 22.45
C ALA A 271 7.74 23.44 23.21
N ALA A 272 6.91 24.49 23.18
CA ALA A 272 5.61 24.51 23.87
C ALA A 272 4.44 24.07 22.96
N MET A 273 4.67 23.67 21.70
CA MET A 273 3.62 23.16 20.85
C MET A 273 3.07 21.84 21.39
N ALA A 274 1.76 21.75 21.47
CA ALA A 274 1.05 20.50 21.74
C ALA A 274 1.42 19.44 20.68
N LYS A 275 1.59 18.20 21.09
CA LYS A 275 1.85 17.08 20.20
C LYS A 275 0.59 16.29 19.85
N GLU A 276 -0.37 16.34 20.74
CA GLU A 276 -1.67 15.67 20.68
C GLU A 276 -2.81 16.66 20.95
N ALA A 277 -4.02 16.32 20.53
CA ALA A 277 -5.17 17.22 20.58
C ALA A 277 -5.67 17.58 22.01
N ASP A 278 -5.39 16.74 22.97
CA ASP A 278 -5.78 16.92 24.40
C ASP A 278 -4.78 17.75 25.22
N GLU A 279 -3.66 18.16 24.61
CA GLU A 279 -2.69 19.03 25.27
C GLU A 279 -3.10 20.51 25.23
N ASP A 280 -2.70 21.31 26.23
CA ASP A 280 -3.17 22.68 26.44
C ASP A 280 -2.79 23.70 25.39
N ILE A 281 -1.71 23.52 24.63
CA ILE A 281 -1.16 24.57 23.75
C ILE A 281 -1.20 24.17 22.28
N THR A 282 -2.39 24.19 21.70
CA THR A 282 -2.64 23.93 20.28
C THR A 282 -2.56 25.18 19.40
N THR A 283 -2.67 26.40 20.01
CA THR A 283 -2.71 27.67 19.27
C THR A 283 -1.47 27.91 18.41
N TYR A 284 -0.28 27.53 18.88
CA TYR A 284 0.95 27.71 18.11
C TYR A 284 1.01 26.81 16.88
N VAL A 285 0.44 25.61 16.99
CA VAL A 285 0.29 24.70 15.86
C VAL A 285 -0.69 25.27 14.84
N GLY A 286 -1.83 25.81 15.28
CA GLY A 286 -2.79 26.49 14.43
C GLY A 286 -2.19 27.71 13.71
N ASP A 287 -1.35 28.51 14.41
CA ASP A 287 -0.62 29.63 13.80
C ASP A 287 0.36 29.13 12.72
N LEU A 288 1.10 28.07 12.99
CA LEU A 288 2.01 27.46 12.01
C LEU A 288 1.24 26.94 10.79
N MET A 289 0.16 26.19 10.99
CA MET A 289 -0.61 25.58 9.89
C MET A 289 -1.27 26.64 8.99
N ILE A 290 -1.79 27.72 9.56
CA ILE A 290 -2.38 28.79 8.75
C ILE A 290 -1.31 29.58 8.00
N ASP A 291 -0.13 29.79 8.59
CA ASP A 291 1.00 30.43 7.95
C ASP A 291 1.51 29.60 6.77
N ILE A 292 1.67 28.29 6.94
CA ILE A 292 1.96 27.36 5.85
C ILE A 292 0.87 27.44 4.76
N GLY A 293 -0.39 27.43 5.15
CA GLY A 293 -1.53 27.52 4.24
C GLY A 293 -1.46 28.75 3.32
N GLU A 294 -0.98 29.88 3.81
CA GLU A 294 -0.73 31.06 2.98
C GLU A 294 0.36 30.81 1.93
N HIS A 295 1.51 30.26 2.36
CA HIS A 295 2.66 30.06 1.47
C HIS A 295 2.47 28.97 0.43
N VAL A 296 1.57 28.01 0.67
CA VAL A 296 1.19 26.99 -0.31
C VAL A 296 -0.06 27.39 -1.13
N ASN A 297 -0.62 28.59 -0.92
CA ASN A 297 -1.86 29.04 -1.56
C ASN A 297 -3.04 28.08 -1.29
N MET A 298 -3.23 27.70 -0.04
CA MET A 298 -4.29 26.79 0.38
C MET A 298 -5.67 27.34 0.02
N LYS A 299 -6.48 26.49 -0.58
CA LYS A 299 -7.87 26.76 -0.93
C LYS A 299 -8.78 26.07 0.07
N TYR A 300 -9.40 26.87 0.95
CA TYR A 300 -10.32 26.38 1.97
C TYR A 300 -11.72 26.25 1.35
N LYS A 301 -12.15 25.04 1.05
CA LYS A 301 -13.42 24.75 0.37
C LYS A 301 -14.47 24.22 1.33
N TYR A 302 -15.71 24.38 0.92
CA TYR A 302 -16.87 23.84 1.58
C TYR A 302 -17.95 23.58 0.51
N LEU A 303 -18.49 22.38 0.51
CA LEU A 303 -19.58 21.99 -0.36
C LEU A 303 -20.75 21.50 0.48
N LEU A 304 -21.96 21.97 0.16
CA LEU A 304 -23.20 21.44 0.70
C LEU A 304 -23.83 20.56 -0.39
N TYR A 305 -23.91 19.28 -0.14
CA TYR A 305 -24.54 18.32 -1.06
C TYR A 305 -25.49 17.42 -0.27
N ASN A 306 -26.75 17.32 -0.68
CA ASN A 306 -27.80 16.54 -0.03
C ASN A 306 -27.94 16.81 1.49
N ASN A 307 -27.79 18.06 1.91
CA ASN A 307 -27.77 18.51 3.33
C ASN A 307 -26.56 18.01 4.14
N GLU A 308 -25.57 17.42 3.53
CA GLU A 308 -24.31 17.06 4.14
C GLU A 308 -23.23 18.08 3.78
N ILE A 309 -22.36 18.37 4.76
CA ILE A 309 -21.25 19.31 4.61
C ILE A 309 -20.00 18.53 4.27
N PHE A 310 -19.43 18.79 3.10
CA PHE A 310 -18.14 18.26 2.69
C PHE A 310 -17.09 19.35 2.81
N LEU A 311 -16.12 19.15 3.68
CA LEU A 311 -14.98 20.03 3.85
C LEU A 311 -13.80 19.50 3.04
N SER A 312 -13.15 20.41 2.32
CA SER A 312 -11.91 20.08 1.59
C SER A 312 -11.04 21.31 1.59
N SER A 313 -9.78 21.15 2.02
CA SER A 313 -8.77 22.19 1.88
C SER A 313 -7.56 21.61 1.17
N GLY A 314 -7.16 22.20 0.05
CA GLY A 314 -6.14 21.62 -0.82
C GLY A 314 -5.35 22.65 -1.62
N THR A 315 -4.18 22.21 -2.04
CA THR A 315 -3.26 22.94 -2.91
C THR A 315 -2.44 21.93 -3.74
N ASN A 316 -1.94 22.38 -4.88
CA ASN A 316 -0.97 21.60 -5.70
C ASN A 316 0.48 22.01 -5.39
N ASN A 317 0.71 22.94 -4.48
CA ASN A 317 2.02 23.43 -4.10
C ASN A 317 2.52 22.71 -2.86
N LEU A 318 3.11 21.53 -3.00
CA LEU A 318 3.55 20.70 -1.89
C LEU A 318 4.76 21.26 -1.14
N SER A 319 5.68 21.91 -1.85
CA SER A 319 6.98 22.34 -1.29
C SER A 319 7.08 23.84 -1.02
N GLY A 320 6.09 24.65 -1.42
CA GLY A 320 6.20 26.10 -1.43
C GLY A 320 6.43 26.78 -0.08
N ALA A 321 6.05 26.14 1.02
CA ALA A 321 6.27 26.69 2.35
C ALA A 321 7.71 26.49 2.86
N TYR A 322 8.43 25.45 2.43
CA TYR A 322 9.75 25.15 2.98
C TYR A 322 10.75 26.28 2.75
N SER A 323 10.79 26.84 1.54
CA SER A 323 11.68 27.97 1.22
C SER A 323 11.39 29.22 2.04
N TYR A 324 10.13 29.43 2.46
CA TYR A 324 9.78 30.54 3.35
C TYR A 324 10.36 30.38 4.76
N TYR A 325 10.55 29.14 5.19
CA TYR A 325 11.17 28.80 6.48
C TYR A 325 12.68 28.54 6.38
N ASP A 326 13.30 28.96 5.31
CA ASP A 326 14.75 28.76 5.03
C ASP A 326 15.16 27.27 5.02
N VAL A 327 14.24 26.41 4.56
CA VAL A 327 14.46 24.99 4.38
C VAL A 327 14.49 24.65 2.89
N LEU A 328 15.61 24.12 2.43
CA LEU A 328 15.75 23.55 1.10
C LEU A 328 15.26 22.11 1.09
N CYS A 329 14.64 21.69 0.00
CA CYS A 329 14.20 20.31 -0.21
C CYS A 329 14.24 19.95 -1.68
N ASP A 330 14.30 18.67 -1.98
CA ASP A 330 14.19 18.14 -3.34
C ASP A 330 12.80 17.52 -3.56
N SER A 331 12.39 17.46 -4.82
CA SER A 331 11.10 16.90 -5.22
C SER A 331 11.28 15.99 -6.43
N THR A 332 10.72 14.79 -6.38
CA THR A 332 10.73 13.83 -7.49
C THR A 332 9.52 12.90 -7.44
N SER A 333 9.33 12.10 -8.48
CA SER A 333 8.38 10.99 -8.44
C SER A 333 8.75 10.02 -7.31
N TYR A 334 7.74 9.32 -6.79
CA TYR A 334 7.93 8.34 -5.72
C TYR A 334 9.01 7.30 -6.09
N SER A 335 9.89 7.03 -5.13
CA SER A 335 10.94 6.02 -5.23
C SER A 335 11.24 5.48 -3.84
N TYR A 336 10.94 4.19 -3.62
CA TYR A 336 11.20 3.55 -2.33
C TYR A 336 12.67 3.65 -1.89
N PRO A 337 13.69 3.44 -2.76
CA PRO A 337 15.08 3.62 -2.36
C PRO A 337 15.40 5.03 -1.86
N LEU A 338 14.80 6.07 -2.43
CA LEU A 338 14.99 7.45 -1.97
C LEU A 338 14.29 7.70 -0.63
N VAL A 339 13.08 7.15 -0.44
CA VAL A 339 12.37 7.20 0.84
C VAL A 339 13.19 6.53 1.93
N LYS A 340 13.66 5.30 1.67
CA LYS A 340 14.50 4.56 2.60
C LYS A 340 15.77 5.32 2.96
N SER A 341 16.51 5.81 1.96
CA SER A 341 17.74 6.60 2.18
C SER A 341 17.49 7.84 3.02
N SER A 342 16.41 8.57 2.77
CA SER A 342 16.06 9.77 3.56
C SER A 342 15.79 9.41 5.02
N ILE A 343 15.07 8.33 5.26
CA ILE A 343 14.75 7.87 6.63
C ILE A 343 15.98 7.31 7.34
N ASP A 344 16.88 6.60 6.65
CA ASP A 344 18.18 6.16 7.18
C ASP A 344 19.05 7.33 7.65
N ASP A 345 19.01 8.46 6.91
CA ASP A 345 19.66 9.71 7.29
C ASP A 345 18.91 10.44 8.43
N GLY A 346 17.78 9.89 8.86
CA GLY A 346 16.93 10.40 9.92
C GLY A 346 16.07 11.58 9.49
N TYR A 347 15.62 11.61 8.23
CA TYR A 347 14.70 12.62 7.70
C TYR A 347 13.40 12.00 7.21
N PRO A 348 12.24 12.43 7.72
CA PRO A 348 10.95 11.98 7.21
C PRO A 348 10.74 12.45 5.77
N VAL A 349 9.82 11.82 5.05
CA VAL A 349 9.50 12.13 3.67
C VAL A 349 8.04 12.55 3.56
N MET A 350 7.76 13.72 2.95
CA MET A 350 6.40 14.08 2.60
C MET A 350 6.03 13.44 1.26
N VAL A 351 4.83 12.89 1.20
CA VAL A 351 4.26 12.34 -0.04
C VAL A 351 3.00 13.10 -0.40
N GLY A 352 2.82 13.35 -1.69
CA GLY A 352 1.57 13.84 -2.26
C GLY A 352 1.18 12.99 -3.46
N ALA A 353 -0.08 12.55 -3.51
CA ALA A 353 -0.60 11.76 -4.62
C ALA A 353 -2.12 11.98 -4.80
N TYR A 354 -2.68 11.41 -5.86
CA TYR A 354 -4.09 11.57 -6.21
C TYR A 354 -4.80 10.23 -6.34
N ALA A 355 -6.03 10.16 -5.86
CA ALA A 355 -6.87 8.97 -5.96
C ALA A 355 -7.51 8.80 -7.36
N ASN A 356 -7.75 9.89 -8.08
CA ASN A 356 -8.46 9.86 -9.35
C ASN A 356 -7.76 10.70 -10.42
N GLN A 357 -7.85 10.23 -11.67
CA GLN A 357 -7.42 10.97 -12.85
C GLN A 357 -8.57 11.05 -13.87
N TYR A 358 -8.82 12.24 -14.39
CA TYR A 358 -9.76 12.48 -15.46
C TYR A 358 -9.08 13.26 -16.58
N GLY A 359 -8.72 12.56 -17.67
CA GLY A 359 -7.88 13.13 -18.72
C GLY A 359 -6.53 13.57 -18.17
N ASN A 360 -6.21 14.86 -18.29
CA ASN A 360 -4.99 15.46 -17.74
C ASN A 360 -5.18 16.08 -16.34
N TYR A 361 -6.34 15.90 -15.71
CA TYR A 361 -6.63 16.43 -14.39
C TYR A 361 -6.56 15.34 -13.33
N TYR A 362 -5.93 15.67 -12.20
CA TYR A 362 -5.86 14.82 -11.02
C TYR A 362 -6.84 15.34 -9.98
N LEU A 363 -7.56 14.43 -9.33
CA LEU A 363 -8.59 14.73 -8.34
C LEU A 363 -8.36 13.95 -7.06
N ASP A 364 -8.96 14.45 -5.98
CA ASP A 364 -8.94 13.81 -4.67
C ASP A 364 -7.50 13.52 -4.19
N GLY A 365 -6.68 14.58 -4.22
CA GLY A 365 -5.30 14.53 -3.75
C GLY A 365 -5.19 14.52 -2.23
N HIS A 366 -4.21 13.78 -1.72
CA HIS A 366 -3.81 13.80 -0.33
C HIS A 366 -2.31 13.98 -0.19
N ALA A 367 -1.89 14.56 0.94
CA ALA A 367 -0.48 14.66 1.32
C ALA A 367 -0.30 14.17 2.76
N TRP A 368 0.74 13.36 2.98
CA TRP A 368 1.04 12.74 4.26
C TRP A 368 2.55 12.60 4.46
N VAL A 369 2.96 12.07 5.60
CA VAL A 369 4.37 11.85 5.91
C VAL A 369 4.65 10.37 6.05
N ILE A 370 5.74 9.91 5.44
CA ILE A 370 6.37 8.63 5.76
C ILE A 370 7.47 8.95 6.77
N ASP A 371 7.39 8.32 7.94
CA ASP A 371 8.34 8.56 9.03
C ASP A 371 8.99 7.28 9.59
N GLY A 372 8.89 6.18 8.86
CA GLY A 372 9.53 4.92 9.16
C GLY A 372 9.41 3.91 8.04
N TYR A 373 10.24 2.87 8.07
CA TYR A 373 10.15 1.73 7.18
C TYR A 373 10.53 0.42 7.90
N HIS A 374 10.02 -0.70 7.38
CA HIS A 374 10.47 -2.05 7.69
C HIS A 374 10.78 -2.79 6.39
N ASP A 375 12.00 -3.30 6.26
CA ASP A 375 12.43 -4.20 5.20
C ASP A 375 12.67 -5.59 5.79
N TYR A 376 12.02 -6.58 5.21
CA TYR A 376 12.26 -7.99 5.52
C TYR A 376 12.71 -8.71 4.26
N ARG A 377 13.81 -9.44 4.37
CA ARG A 377 14.28 -10.35 3.34
C ARG A 377 14.40 -11.74 3.94
N THR A 378 13.70 -12.68 3.34
CA THR A 378 13.81 -14.09 3.68
C THR A 378 14.55 -14.80 2.58
N THR A 379 15.56 -15.56 2.93
CA THR A 379 16.24 -16.51 2.05
C THR A 379 15.94 -17.89 2.58
N ILE A 380 15.40 -18.75 1.74
CA ILE A 380 15.21 -20.17 2.03
C ILE A 380 16.22 -20.92 1.21
N ASP A 381 17.06 -21.70 1.87
CA ASP A 381 18.01 -22.63 1.27
C ASP A 381 17.44 -24.04 1.43
N ALA A 382 16.78 -24.54 0.40
CA ALA A 382 16.29 -25.90 0.34
C ALA A 382 17.48 -26.84 0.03
N VAL A 383 17.83 -27.67 1.00
CA VAL A 383 18.98 -28.57 0.89
C VAL A 383 18.53 -29.97 0.50
N TYR A 384 19.09 -30.45 -0.58
CA TYR A 384 18.81 -31.77 -1.15
C TYR A 384 20.05 -32.64 -1.15
N MET A 385 19.84 -33.96 -1.17
CA MET A 385 20.89 -34.93 -1.36
C MET A 385 20.49 -35.89 -2.49
N TRP A 386 21.42 -36.18 -3.36
CA TRP A 386 21.24 -37.15 -4.43
C TRP A 386 21.66 -38.54 -3.98
N TYR A 387 20.80 -39.54 -4.17
CA TYR A 387 21.16 -40.94 -3.96
C TYR A 387 20.27 -41.88 -4.75
N MET A 388 20.68 -43.16 -4.78
CA MET A 388 19.92 -44.22 -5.46
C MET A 388 18.96 -44.91 -4.48
N ALA A 389 17.71 -45.06 -4.89
CA ALA A 389 16.70 -45.78 -4.12
C ALA A 389 16.02 -46.84 -5.00
N SER A 390 15.60 -47.94 -4.36
CA SER A 390 14.83 -48.96 -5.07
C SER A 390 13.45 -48.46 -5.43
N ALA A 391 12.90 -48.91 -6.53
CA ALA A 391 11.54 -48.59 -6.97
C ALA A 391 10.48 -48.80 -5.88
N ASP A 392 10.62 -49.85 -5.07
CA ASP A 392 9.71 -50.18 -3.97
C ASP A 392 9.76 -49.19 -2.83
N SER A 393 10.85 -48.44 -2.69
CA SER A 393 11.05 -47.47 -1.59
C SER A 393 10.67 -46.04 -1.95
N LEU A 394 10.42 -45.71 -3.21
CA LEU A 394 10.12 -44.36 -3.68
C LEU A 394 8.92 -43.71 -2.95
N SER A 395 7.90 -44.48 -2.57
CA SER A 395 6.73 -43.99 -1.87
C SER A 395 6.99 -43.49 -0.44
N TYR A 396 8.18 -43.78 0.11
CA TYR A 396 8.55 -43.39 1.47
C TYR A 396 9.33 -42.08 1.55
N TYR A 397 9.72 -41.52 0.39
CA TYR A 397 10.58 -40.33 0.34
C TYR A 397 9.84 -39.11 -0.14
N ASN A 398 10.13 -37.96 0.47
CA ASN A 398 9.79 -36.65 -0.04
C ASN A 398 10.87 -36.23 -1.03
N TYR A 399 10.59 -36.38 -2.32
CA TYR A 399 11.54 -36.05 -3.39
C TYR A 399 10.88 -35.18 -4.47
N ASP A 400 11.68 -34.27 -5.03
CA ASP A 400 11.21 -33.37 -6.08
C ASP A 400 11.45 -33.95 -7.48
N LEU A 401 12.56 -34.67 -7.65
CA LEU A 401 12.97 -35.22 -8.94
C LEU A 401 13.41 -36.68 -8.80
N CYS A 402 13.04 -37.48 -9.80
CA CYS A 402 13.36 -38.90 -9.88
C CYS A 402 13.79 -39.29 -11.31
N TYR A 403 14.95 -39.87 -11.45
CA TYR A 403 15.54 -40.25 -12.74
C TYR A 403 15.96 -41.69 -12.75
N THR A 404 15.78 -42.38 -13.91
CA THR A 404 16.44 -43.64 -14.20
C THR A 404 17.95 -43.41 -14.43
N GLU A 405 18.76 -44.45 -14.43
CA GLU A 405 20.20 -44.33 -14.73
C GLU A 405 20.43 -43.75 -16.14
N GLU A 406 19.60 -44.13 -17.11
CA GLU A 406 19.66 -43.61 -18.46
C GLU A 406 19.31 -42.13 -18.55
N GLU A 407 18.25 -41.69 -17.84
CA GLU A 407 17.86 -40.29 -17.75
C GLU A 407 18.91 -39.46 -16.97
N LYS A 408 19.53 -40.02 -15.94
CA LYS A 408 20.64 -39.39 -15.20
C LYS A 408 21.77 -39.03 -16.12
N GLN A 409 22.19 -39.94 -16.98
CA GLN A 409 23.26 -39.70 -17.94
C GLN A 409 22.93 -38.57 -18.95
N LEU A 410 21.63 -38.37 -19.23
CA LEU A 410 21.19 -37.34 -20.18
C LEU A 410 21.01 -35.97 -19.52
N TYR A 411 20.44 -35.92 -18.30
CA TYR A 411 19.97 -34.68 -17.71
C TYR A 411 20.82 -34.19 -16.54
N ILE A 412 21.48 -35.10 -15.81
CA ILE A 412 22.25 -34.78 -14.60
C ILE A 412 23.57 -35.58 -14.55
N PRO A 413 24.39 -35.63 -15.64
CA PRO A 413 25.50 -36.58 -15.78
C PRO A 413 26.54 -36.43 -14.66
N ASP A 414 26.74 -35.25 -14.12
CA ASP A 414 27.79 -34.95 -13.14
C ASP A 414 27.37 -35.21 -11.68
N VAL A 415 26.12 -35.65 -11.43
CA VAL A 415 25.62 -35.95 -10.09
C VAL A 415 26.11 -37.31 -9.61
N ASN A 416 26.60 -37.37 -8.36
CA ASN A 416 27.03 -38.60 -7.68
C ASN A 416 26.17 -38.86 -6.46
N GLU A 417 26.17 -40.11 -5.99
CA GLU A 417 25.50 -40.48 -4.75
C GLU A 417 26.14 -39.77 -3.56
N GLY A 418 25.31 -39.08 -2.76
CA GLY A 418 25.73 -38.30 -1.63
C GLY A 418 26.04 -36.82 -1.95
N ASP A 419 25.93 -36.41 -3.20
CA ASP A 419 26.10 -35.00 -3.57
C ASP A 419 25.00 -34.15 -2.95
N ILE A 420 25.39 -33.02 -2.37
CA ILE A 420 24.50 -32.03 -1.75
C ILE A 420 24.22 -30.92 -2.76
N GLU A 421 22.97 -30.61 -2.93
CA GLU A 421 22.49 -29.52 -3.76
C GLU A 421 21.74 -28.48 -2.92
N HIS A 422 21.94 -27.21 -3.23
CA HIS A 422 21.31 -26.08 -2.59
C HIS A 422 20.43 -25.34 -3.57
N ASP A 423 19.16 -25.15 -3.24
CA ASP A 423 18.20 -24.41 -4.05
C ASP A 423 17.72 -23.21 -3.26
N TYR A 424 18.05 -22.01 -3.75
CA TYR A 424 17.80 -20.77 -3.03
C TYR A 424 16.55 -20.07 -3.59
N SER A 425 15.61 -19.81 -2.70
CA SER A 425 14.49 -18.90 -2.97
C SER A 425 14.60 -17.64 -2.11
N TYR A 426 14.13 -16.53 -2.66
CA TYR A 426 14.23 -15.23 -2.03
C TYR A 426 12.87 -14.55 -2.03
N SER A 427 12.49 -14.01 -0.90
CA SER A 427 11.34 -13.12 -0.80
C SER A 427 11.71 -11.84 -0.07
N SER A 428 11.02 -10.74 -0.38
CA SER A 428 11.20 -9.49 0.32
C SER A 428 9.85 -8.82 0.54
N SER A 429 9.66 -8.29 1.74
CA SER A 429 8.48 -7.51 2.11
C SER A 429 8.91 -6.16 2.63
N GLN A 430 8.31 -5.10 2.12
CA GLN A 430 8.63 -3.72 2.44
C GLN A 430 7.39 -3.04 3.01
N TYR A 431 7.54 -2.40 4.16
CA TYR A 431 6.47 -1.66 4.80
C TYR A 431 6.90 -0.23 5.10
N LEU A 432 5.95 0.67 5.03
CA LEU A 432 6.12 2.09 5.30
C LEU A 432 5.18 2.51 6.42
N LEU A 433 5.71 3.28 7.36
CA LEU A 433 4.91 3.89 8.41
C LEU A 433 4.30 5.19 7.89
N MET A 434 2.97 5.22 7.80
CA MET A 434 2.21 6.34 7.25
C MET A 434 1.59 7.19 8.35
N ASN A 435 1.96 8.48 8.39
CA ASN A 435 1.27 9.47 9.18
C ASN A 435 0.34 10.29 8.27
N TRP A 436 -0.93 9.92 8.25
CA TRP A 436 -1.93 10.50 7.35
C TRP A 436 -2.40 11.91 7.72
N GLY A 437 -2.02 12.43 8.90
CA GLY A 437 -2.38 13.78 9.34
C GLY A 437 -3.86 13.93 9.78
N TRP A 438 -4.40 12.90 10.42
CA TRP A 438 -5.75 12.91 11.01
C TRP A 438 -5.69 12.56 12.49
N ASP A 439 -5.34 13.52 13.29
CA ASP A 439 -5.01 13.48 14.73
C ASP A 439 -5.27 12.16 15.48
N GLY A 440 -4.38 11.76 16.36
CA GLY A 440 -4.34 10.45 16.99
C GLY A 440 -5.49 10.11 17.93
N GLN A 441 -6.68 10.67 17.78
CA GLN A 441 -7.80 10.38 18.69
C GLN A 441 -8.36 8.97 18.52
N ASN A 442 -8.11 8.32 17.41
CA ASN A 442 -8.54 6.95 17.17
C ASN A 442 -7.37 6.11 16.65
N ASN A 443 -7.10 5.03 17.27
CA ASN A 443 -6.01 4.05 17.20
C ASN A 443 -5.37 3.69 15.82
N ASN A 444 -5.68 4.40 14.75
CA ASN A 444 -5.30 4.07 13.37
C ASN A 444 -4.54 5.20 12.67
N VAL A 445 -3.81 6.03 13.38
CA VAL A 445 -3.15 7.22 12.83
C VAL A 445 -1.86 6.89 12.14
N LYS A 446 -1.13 5.92 12.67
CA LYS A 446 0.13 5.44 12.16
C LYS A 446 0.11 3.93 12.13
N CYS A 447 0.07 3.36 10.95
CA CYS A 447 0.16 1.93 10.75
C CYS A 447 1.22 1.64 9.70
N TRP A 448 1.71 0.41 9.73
CA TRP A 448 2.60 -0.13 8.73
C TRP A 448 1.79 -0.65 7.56
N PHE A 449 2.05 -0.11 6.38
CA PHE A 449 1.40 -0.51 5.13
C PHE A 449 2.42 -1.13 4.19
N SER A 450 2.04 -2.22 3.56
CA SER A 450 2.85 -2.81 2.49
C SER A 450 3.15 -1.77 1.42
N ASN A 451 4.43 -1.61 1.08
CA ASN A 451 4.88 -0.66 0.06
C ASN A 451 4.25 -0.93 -1.31
N ASN A 452 3.93 -2.18 -1.61
CA ASN A 452 3.41 -2.57 -2.92
C ASN A 452 1.90 -2.35 -3.06
N ASN A 453 1.17 -2.15 -1.96
CA ASN A 453 -0.28 -1.93 -1.95
C ASN A 453 -0.70 -0.46 -1.90
N TRP A 454 0.25 0.45 -1.96
CA TRP A 454 -0.04 1.88 -2.10
C TRP A 454 1.04 2.50 -3.00
N PRO A 455 0.92 3.50 -3.54
CA PRO A 455 0.86 4.33 -4.71
C PRO A 455 1.25 3.73 -6.05
N THR A 456 1.64 2.50 -6.21
CA THR A 456 2.43 2.15 -7.38
C THR A 456 1.68 1.60 -8.57
N THR A 457 0.51 0.99 -8.47
CA THR A 457 -0.01 0.40 -9.68
C THR A 457 -1.52 0.33 -9.87
N ASN A 458 -2.34 0.27 -8.88
CA ASN A 458 -3.74 0.05 -9.22
C ASN A 458 -4.79 0.43 -8.18
N ASN A 459 -4.78 1.51 -7.43
CA ASN A 459 -6.04 2.01 -6.87
C ASN A 459 -6.04 2.80 -5.54
N ASN A 460 -4.87 3.04 -4.89
CA ASN A 460 -4.84 3.83 -3.66
C ASN A 460 -4.00 5.07 -3.84
N TYR A 461 -4.31 6.14 -4.41
CA TYR A 461 -3.44 7.24 -4.83
C TYR A 461 -2.43 6.85 -5.93
N PRO A 462 -2.87 6.15 -7.00
CA PRO A 462 -1.97 5.64 -8.04
C PRO A 462 -1.46 6.72 -8.96
N TYR A 463 -2.03 7.94 -8.87
CA TYR A 463 -1.77 8.97 -9.86
C TYR A 463 -0.76 10.00 -9.34
N ASN A 464 0.33 10.10 -10.08
CA ASN A 464 1.36 11.12 -9.91
C ASN A 464 1.90 11.24 -8.48
N PRO A 465 2.34 10.14 -7.84
CA PRO A 465 2.92 10.21 -6.51
C PRO A 465 4.26 10.95 -6.56
N VAL A 466 4.36 12.00 -5.75
CA VAL A 466 5.54 12.87 -5.63
C VAL A 466 6.04 12.82 -4.20
N ILE A 467 7.35 12.77 -4.02
CA ILE A 467 7.99 12.89 -2.71
C ILE A 467 8.74 14.23 -2.59
N ILE A 468 8.68 14.79 -1.38
CA ILE A 468 9.52 15.91 -0.93
C ILE A 468 10.43 15.35 0.14
N TYR A 469 11.73 15.50 -0.05
CA TYR A 469 12.75 14.85 0.76
C TYR A 469 14.06 15.66 0.76
N ASN A 470 15.13 15.15 1.38
CA ASN A 470 16.46 15.76 1.42
C ASN A 470 16.41 17.20 1.98
N PHE A 471 15.77 17.32 3.16
CA PHE A 471 15.64 18.61 3.84
C PHE A 471 17.00 19.08 4.36
N ARG A 472 17.35 20.35 4.04
CA ARG A 472 18.63 20.97 4.43
C ARG A 472 18.48 22.47 4.61
N GLN A 473 19.37 23.09 5.35
CA GLN A 473 19.52 24.55 5.38
C GLN A 473 20.71 24.96 4.49
N GLU A 474 20.65 26.16 3.94
CA GLU A 474 21.86 26.75 3.35
C GLU A 474 22.89 26.91 4.47
N ASP A 475 24.10 26.45 4.23
CA ASP A 475 25.22 26.68 5.14
C ASP A 475 25.44 28.20 5.27
N GLU A 476 25.42 28.75 6.50
CA GLU A 476 25.74 30.14 6.80
C GLU A 476 27.20 30.47 6.48
#